data_2ea7a0b17f942a052892402c80072386
#
_entry.id   2ea7a0b17f942a052892402c80072386
#
_cell.length_a   1.000
_cell.length_b   1.000
_cell.length_c   1.000
_cell.angle_alpha   90.00
_cell.angle_beta   90.00
_cell.angle_gamma   90.00
#
_symmetry.space_group_name_H-M   'P 1'
#
loop_
_entity.id
_entity.type
_entity.pdbx_description
1 polymer ?
#
loop_
_entity_poly.entity_id
_entity_poly.type
_entity_poly.pdbx_seq_one_letter_code
_entity_poly.pdbx_strand_id
1 'polypeptide(L)'
;RRGSGPQPKRPIPNVKRVIAVASGKGGVGKSTVAVNLALGLAATSKDALGRRARIGLLDLDLYGPSIPKLMHLEDLGEPELTQQHALLPLINYSIPCMSMGFLLPPQSSGSNADTPVVWRGLMVMKAVQQLLFDVDWRAGMTPDADPMAPGHDSLDVLVIDMPPGTGDVALSLSQLVLVDGAVIVSTPQEVALVDARKGITMFQ
;
A
#
# COMPACT_ATOMS: atom_id res chain seq x y z
N ARG A 1 -26.05 10.63 -24.01
CA ARG A 1 -25.29 10.34 -22.77
C ARG A 1 -24.66 8.97 -22.95
N ARG A 2 -23.38 8.93 -23.30
CA ARG A 2 -22.61 7.69 -23.30
C ARG A 2 -22.38 7.34 -21.82
N GLY A 3 -23.03 6.28 -21.31
CA GLY A 3 -22.76 5.71 -20.02
C GLY A 3 -21.32 5.21 -20.01
N SER A 4 -20.47 5.80 -19.18
CA SER A 4 -19.15 5.26 -18.90
C SER A 4 -19.37 3.94 -18.15
N GLY A 5 -19.14 2.80 -18.81
CA GLY A 5 -19.02 1.52 -18.13
C GLY A 5 -17.91 1.56 -17.05
N PRO A 6 -17.83 0.56 -16.17
CA PRO A 6 -16.77 0.50 -15.18
C PRO A 6 -15.41 0.65 -15.87
N GLN A 7 -14.53 1.47 -15.30
CA GLN A 7 -13.20 1.66 -15.86
C GLN A 7 -12.43 0.34 -15.81
N PRO A 8 -11.69 -0.02 -16.87
CA PRO A 8 -10.91 -1.26 -16.86
C PRO A 8 -9.85 -1.19 -15.75
N LYS A 9 -9.65 -2.29 -15.04
CA LYS A 9 -8.56 -2.44 -14.08
C LYS A 9 -7.23 -2.20 -14.78
N ARG A 10 -6.31 -1.48 -14.11
CA ARG A 10 -5.00 -1.18 -14.67
C ARG A 10 -3.88 -1.62 -13.71
N PRO A 11 -2.69 -1.96 -14.24
CA PRO A 11 -1.53 -2.25 -13.40
C PRO A 11 -1.05 -1.00 -12.67
N ILE A 12 -0.43 -1.18 -11.51
CA ILE A 12 0.32 -0.11 -10.83
C ILE A 12 1.64 0.10 -11.59
N PRO A 13 2.02 1.35 -11.92
CA PRO A 13 3.24 1.61 -12.66
C PRO A 13 4.48 1.05 -11.96
N ASN A 14 5.36 0.42 -12.72
CA ASN A 14 6.62 -0.15 -12.24
C ASN A 14 6.46 -1.24 -11.14
N VAL A 15 5.33 -1.94 -11.13
CA VAL A 15 5.04 -3.05 -10.23
C VAL A 15 4.59 -4.27 -11.04
N LYS A 16 5.25 -5.42 -10.85
CA LYS A 16 4.93 -6.65 -11.59
C LYS A 16 3.76 -7.41 -10.98
N ARG A 17 3.69 -7.48 -9.66
CA ARG A 17 2.64 -8.21 -8.92
C ARG A 17 2.17 -7.42 -7.71
N VAL A 18 0.90 -7.55 -7.40
CA VAL A 18 0.25 -6.89 -6.26
C VAL A 18 -0.37 -7.93 -5.35
N ILE A 19 -0.02 -7.89 -4.06
CA ILE A 19 -0.64 -8.70 -3.01
C ILE A 19 -1.36 -7.76 -2.04
N ALA A 20 -2.67 -7.90 -1.93
CA ALA A 20 -3.46 -7.16 -0.95
C ALA A 20 -3.51 -7.90 0.39
N VAL A 21 -3.29 -7.21 1.51
CA VAL A 21 -3.50 -7.73 2.87
C VAL A 21 -4.72 -7.03 3.44
N ALA A 22 -5.78 -7.78 3.66
CA ALA A 22 -7.08 -7.26 4.06
C ALA A 22 -7.60 -7.95 5.34
N SER A 23 -8.55 -7.31 6.01
CA SER A 23 -9.23 -7.89 7.17
C SER A 23 -10.69 -7.42 7.23
N GLY A 24 -11.56 -8.24 7.77
CA GLY A 24 -12.97 -7.90 7.97
C GLY A 24 -13.18 -6.84 9.06
N LYS A 25 -12.27 -6.72 10.04
CA LYS A 25 -12.35 -5.75 11.14
C LYS A 25 -10.97 -5.25 11.54
N GLY A 26 -10.93 -4.12 12.26
CA GLY A 26 -9.69 -3.58 12.82
C GLY A 26 -9.13 -4.41 13.98
N GLY A 27 -7.85 -4.23 14.30
CA GLY A 27 -7.21 -4.82 15.49
C GLY A 27 -6.86 -6.30 15.40
N VAL A 28 -6.96 -6.93 14.22
CA VAL A 28 -6.63 -8.37 14.02
C VAL A 28 -5.15 -8.62 13.67
N GLY A 29 -4.33 -7.59 13.60
CA GLY A 29 -2.92 -7.69 13.24
C GLY A 29 -2.63 -7.60 11.74
N LYS A 30 -3.55 -7.07 10.93
CA LYS A 30 -3.43 -6.93 9.47
C LYS A 30 -2.11 -6.27 9.06
N SER A 31 -1.82 -5.06 9.56
CA SER A 31 -0.62 -4.31 9.23
C SER A 31 0.67 -5.01 9.69
N THR A 32 0.64 -5.69 10.84
CA THR A 32 1.73 -6.55 11.31
C THR A 32 1.99 -7.68 10.32
N VAL A 33 0.95 -8.32 9.80
CA VAL A 33 1.07 -9.37 8.77
C VAL A 33 1.61 -8.77 7.48
N ALA A 34 1.13 -7.61 7.04
CA ALA A 34 1.60 -6.95 5.81
C ALA A 34 3.10 -6.64 5.86
N VAL A 35 3.58 -6.05 6.98
CA VAL A 35 5.00 -5.77 7.19
C VAL A 35 5.84 -7.03 7.19
N ASN A 36 5.45 -8.03 7.98
CA ASN A 36 6.20 -9.28 8.07
C ASN A 36 6.19 -10.07 6.75
N LEU A 37 5.10 -10.01 5.99
CA LEU A 37 5.03 -10.59 4.65
C LEU A 37 6.03 -9.89 3.71
N ALA A 38 6.04 -8.55 3.69
CA ALA A 38 6.97 -7.80 2.85
C ALA A 38 8.44 -8.10 3.22
N LEU A 39 8.79 -8.06 4.51
CA LEU A 39 10.14 -8.38 5.01
C LEU A 39 10.52 -9.83 4.71
N GLY A 40 9.60 -10.78 4.93
CA GLY A 40 9.82 -12.19 4.64
C GLY A 40 10.06 -12.46 3.15
N LEU A 41 9.25 -11.85 2.27
CA LEU A 41 9.44 -11.94 0.83
C LEU A 41 10.78 -11.34 0.39
N ALA A 42 11.17 -10.17 0.91
CA ALA A 42 12.45 -9.53 0.60
C ALA A 42 13.65 -10.39 1.04
N ALA A 43 13.52 -11.10 2.18
CA ALA A 43 14.59 -11.94 2.70
C ALA A 43 14.72 -13.29 1.97
N THR A 44 13.61 -13.89 1.54
CA THR A 44 13.57 -15.28 1.08
C THR A 44 13.32 -15.46 -0.41
N SER A 45 12.59 -14.53 -1.05
CA SER A 45 12.19 -14.67 -2.44
C SER A 45 13.27 -14.25 -3.39
N LYS A 46 13.32 -14.95 -4.54
CA LYS A 46 14.17 -14.60 -5.66
C LYS A 46 13.33 -14.34 -6.90
N ASP A 47 13.80 -13.45 -7.76
CA ASP A 47 13.20 -13.22 -9.06
C ASP A 47 13.53 -14.37 -10.05
N ALA A 48 13.01 -14.28 -11.28
CA ALA A 48 13.26 -15.27 -12.32
C ALA A 48 14.73 -15.43 -12.71
N LEU A 49 15.58 -14.45 -12.36
CA LEU A 49 17.02 -14.46 -12.61
C LEU A 49 17.85 -14.91 -11.38
N GLY A 50 17.19 -15.33 -10.30
CA GLY A 50 17.83 -15.77 -9.06
C GLY A 50 18.29 -14.62 -8.14
N ARG A 51 17.99 -13.35 -8.46
CA ARG A 51 18.27 -12.19 -7.63
C ARG A 51 17.22 -12.07 -6.52
N ARG A 52 17.56 -11.41 -5.43
CA ARG A 52 16.57 -11.10 -4.38
C ARG A 52 15.43 -10.30 -4.97
N ALA A 53 14.19 -10.73 -4.67
CA ALA A 53 12.99 -10.04 -5.13
C ALA A 53 12.91 -8.64 -4.50
N ARG A 54 12.50 -7.67 -5.27
CA ARG A 54 12.29 -6.30 -4.85
C ARG A 54 10.85 -6.14 -4.41
N ILE A 55 10.71 -5.81 -3.15
CA ILE A 55 9.41 -5.74 -2.47
C ILE A 55 9.15 -4.31 -2.07
N GLY A 56 7.94 -3.82 -2.32
CA GLY A 56 7.44 -2.54 -1.81
C GLY A 56 6.29 -2.76 -0.83
N LEU A 57 6.02 -1.75 -0.03
CA LEU A 57 4.94 -1.76 0.95
C LEU A 57 4.12 -0.47 0.84
N LEU A 58 2.81 -0.61 0.66
CA LEU A 58 1.85 0.49 0.55
C LEU A 58 0.78 0.37 1.62
N ASP A 59 0.59 1.41 2.43
CA ASP A 59 -0.43 1.52 3.47
C ASP A 59 -1.56 2.45 3.01
N LEU A 60 -2.75 1.88 2.84
CA LEU A 60 -3.96 2.61 2.46
C LEU A 60 -4.92 2.83 3.64
N ASP A 61 -4.52 2.51 4.88
CA ASP A 61 -5.35 2.74 6.06
C ASP A 61 -5.29 4.20 6.52
N LEU A 62 -6.34 4.95 6.22
CA LEU A 62 -6.44 6.36 6.57
C LEU A 62 -6.57 6.60 8.08
N TYR A 63 -7.32 5.73 8.77
CA TYR A 63 -7.70 5.96 10.16
C TYR A 63 -6.75 5.36 11.18
N GLY A 64 -5.80 4.56 10.74
CA GLY A 64 -4.81 3.92 11.59
C GLY A 64 -3.55 3.57 10.81
N PRO A 65 -2.93 4.54 10.10
CA PRO A 65 -1.74 4.23 9.32
C PRO A 65 -0.64 3.71 10.25
N SER A 66 -0.33 2.44 10.12
CA SER A 66 0.59 1.75 11.03
C SER A 66 1.98 1.55 10.44
N ILE A 67 2.10 1.58 9.11
CA ILE A 67 3.36 1.32 8.41
C ILE A 67 4.44 2.33 8.76
N PRO A 68 4.18 3.66 8.89
CA PRO A 68 5.20 4.61 9.29
C PRO A 68 5.89 4.20 10.60
N LYS A 69 5.10 3.78 11.59
CA LYS A 69 5.61 3.34 12.89
C LYS A 69 6.29 1.98 12.83
N LEU A 70 5.65 0.98 12.21
CA LEU A 70 6.18 -0.39 12.12
C LEU A 70 7.49 -0.46 11.33
N MET A 71 7.67 0.43 10.37
CA MET A 71 8.86 0.50 9.52
C MET A 71 9.86 1.57 10.00
N HIS A 72 9.65 2.20 11.17
CA HIS A 72 10.50 3.27 11.72
C HIS A 72 10.78 4.39 10.71
N LEU A 73 9.70 4.93 10.11
CA LEU A 73 9.77 5.98 9.07
C LEU A 73 9.22 7.33 9.58
N GLU A 74 8.76 7.41 10.84
CA GLU A 74 8.08 8.59 11.39
C GLU A 74 9.00 9.83 11.42
N ASP A 75 10.31 9.63 11.59
CA ASP A 75 11.29 10.70 11.72
C ASP A 75 11.99 11.07 10.39
N LEU A 76 11.63 10.43 9.28
CA LEU A 76 12.28 10.66 7.98
C LEU A 76 11.68 11.83 7.18
N GLY A 77 10.68 12.51 7.72
CA GLY A 77 10.01 13.63 7.06
C GLY A 77 8.93 13.19 6.06
N GLU A 78 8.55 14.12 5.20
CA GLU A 78 7.55 13.88 4.16
C GLU A 78 8.18 13.31 2.88
N PRO A 79 7.43 12.51 2.11
CA PRO A 79 7.88 12.03 0.80
C PRO A 79 8.20 13.19 -0.14
N GLU A 80 9.36 13.13 -0.79
CA GLU A 80 9.75 14.10 -1.80
C GLU A 80 9.05 13.84 -3.13
N LEU A 81 9.04 14.84 -4.00
CA LEU A 81 8.50 14.73 -5.35
C LEU A 81 9.65 14.68 -6.38
N THR A 82 9.51 13.83 -7.38
CA THR A 82 10.36 13.88 -8.56
C THR A 82 10.09 15.14 -9.40
N GLN A 83 10.96 15.42 -10.37
CA GLN A 83 10.73 16.50 -11.36
C GLN A 83 9.42 16.31 -12.16
N GLN A 84 8.93 15.08 -12.28
CA GLN A 84 7.66 14.73 -12.92
C GLN A 84 6.47 14.71 -11.94
N HIS A 85 6.64 15.23 -10.72
CA HIS A 85 5.64 15.24 -9.65
C HIS A 85 5.19 13.86 -9.15
N ALA A 86 5.97 12.81 -9.36
CA ALA A 86 5.73 11.52 -8.73
C ALA A 86 6.27 11.50 -7.30
N LEU A 87 5.57 10.82 -6.39
CA LEU A 87 5.99 10.65 -5.00
C LEU A 87 7.16 9.67 -4.89
N LEU A 88 8.18 10.05 -4.15
CA LEU A 88 9.31 9.16 -3.82
C LEU A 88 8.99 8.40 -2.52
N PRO A 89 9.00 7.05 -2.54
CA PRO A 89 8.75 6.29 -1.33
C PRO A 89 9.89 6.47 -0.31
N LEU A 90 9.54 6.47 0.98
CA LEU A 90 10.52 6.42 2.06
C LEU A 90 11.05 4.99 2.20
N ILE A 91 12.33 4.84 2.56
CA ILE A 91 12.98 3.53 2.55
C ILE A 91 13.51 3.20 3.92
N ASN A 92 13.14 2.03 4.42
CA ASN A 92 13.82 1.39 5.55
C ASN A 92 13.86 -0.13 5.33
N TYR A 93 14.84 -0.80 5.92
CA TYR A 93 15.09 -2.25 5.75
C TYR A 93 15.19 -2.67 4.27
N SER A 94 15.67 -1.78 3.40
CA SER A 94 15.73 -1.95 1.95
C SER A 94 14.35 -2.17 1.28
N ILE A 95 13.27 -1.74 1.93
CA ILE A 95 11.91 -1.79 1.40
C ILE A 95 11.41 -0.36 1.18
N PRO A 96 11.08 0.03 -0.05
CA PRO A 96 10.38 1.27 -0.33
C PRO A 96 8.95 1.19 0.23
N CYS A 97 8.56 2.19 1.01
CA CYS A 97 7.30 2.28 1.71
C CYS A 97 6.59 3.58 1.38
N MET A 98 5.29 3.49 1.18
CA MET A 98 4.40 4.64 1.06
C MET A 98 3.18 4.43 1.96
N SER A 99 2.65 5.50 2.53
CA SER A 99 1.50 5.43 3.44
C SER A 99 0.60 6.64 3.29
N MET A 100 -0.70 6.42 3.48
CA MET A 100 -1.66 7.50 3.70
C MET A 100 -1.21 8.41 4.85
N GLY A 101 -0.53 7.86 5.86
CA GLY A 101 -0.01 8.61 7.00
C GLY A 101 0.99 9.70 6.63
N PHE A 102 1.74 9.54 5.54
CA PHE A 102 2.69 10.56 5.07
C PHE A 102 2.03 11.73 4.34
N LEU A 103 0.80 11.56 3.89
CA LEU A 103 0.02 12.60 3.21
C LEU A 103 -0.88 13.38 4.18
N LEU A 104 -0.95 12.94 5.44
CA LEU A 104 -1.68 13.64 6.48
C LEU A 104 -0.84 14.84 6.96
N PRO A 105 -1.44 16.03 7.12
CA PRO A 105 -0.72 17.14 7.72
C PRO A 105 -0.21 16.73 9.10
N PRO A 106 1.03 17.10 9.46
CA PRO A 106 1.58 16.80 10.77
C PRO A 106 0.63 17.34 11.84
N GLN A 107 0.30 16.52 12.83
CA GLN A 107 -0.45 16.98 13.99
C GLN A 107 0.47 17.95 14.76
N SER A 108 0.41 19.23 14.39
CA SER A 108 1.16 20.27 15.06
C SER A 108 0.77 20.29 16.53
N SER A 109 1.75 20.08 17.40
CA SER A 109 1.67 20.16 18.86
C SER A 109 1.33 21.60 19.29
N GLY A 110 0.10 22.06 19.03
CA GLY A 110 -0.27 23.45 19.37
C GLY A 110 -1.63 23.93 18.86
N SER A 111 -2.19 23.33 17.86
CA SER A 111 -3.58 23.59 17.48
C SER A 111 -4.45 22.49 18.07
N ASN A 112 -5.47 22.87 18.85
CA ASN A 112 -6.43 22.01 19.55
C ASN A 112 -6.52 20.61 18.91
N ALA A 113 -5.97 19.61 19.60
CA ALA A 113 -5.89 18.20 19.19
C ALA A 113 -7.26 17.55 18.88
N ASP A 114 -8.34 18.31 19.04
CA ASP A 114 -9.72 17.89 18.87
C ASP A 114 -10.36 18.30 17.53
N THR A 115 -9.61 18.89 16.60
CA THR A 115 -10.20 19.17 15.28
C THR A 115 -9.88 17.98 14.35
N PRO A 116 -10.80 17.01 14.18
CA PRO A 116 -10.57 15.93 13.24
C PRO A 116 -10.44 16.55 11.85
N VAL A 117 -9.33 16.28 11.17
CA VAL A 117 -9.21 16.58 9.74
C VAL A 117 -10.29 15.78 9.03
N VAL A 118 -11.40 16.45 8.69
CA VAL A 118 -12.50 15.80 8.00
C VAL A 118 -12.09 15.59 6.56
N TRP A 119 -11.51 14.44 6.27
CA TRP A 119 -11.28 14.00 4.91
C TRP A 119 -12.63 13.69 4.26
N ARG A 120 -13.04 14.53 3.32
CA ARG A 120 -14.23 14.24 2.52
C ARG A 120 -13.89 13.07 1.58
N GLY A 121 -14.83 12.17 1.36
CA GLY A 121 -14.65 10.95 0.57
C GLY A 121 -13.93 11.14 -0.78
N LEU A 122 -14.21 12.24 -1.49
CA LEU A 122 -13.50 12.57 -2.74
C LEU A 122 -12.01 12.88 -2.54
N MET A 123 -11.61 13.47 -1.41
CA MET A 123 -10.20 13.75 -1.11
C MET A 123 -9.46 12.45 -0.77
N VAL A 124 -10.08 11.57 0.00
CA VAL A 124 -9.54 10.23 0.30
C VAL A 124 -9.31 9.46 -0.99
N MET A 125 -10.30 9.43 -1.87
CA MET A 125 -10.20 8.72 -3.14
C MET A 125 -9.12 9.28 -4.06
N LYS A 126 -8.93 10.61 -4.07
CA LYS A 126 -7.84 11.24 -4.82
C LYS A 126 -6.48 10.84 -4.25
N ALA A 127 -6.31 10.86 -2.92
CA ALA A 127 -5.08 10.42 -2.27
C ALA A 127 -4.79 8.94 -2.54
N VAL A 128 -5.79 8.07 -2.46
CA VAL A 128 -5.65 6.65 -2.82
C VAL A 128 -5.20 6.49 -4.27
N GLN A 129 -5.80 7.21 -5.21
CA GLN A 129 -5.39 7.16 -6.62
C GLN A 129 -3.96 7.65 -6.81
N GLN A 130 -3.55 8.71 -6.11
CA GLN A 130 -2.19 9.22 -6.14
C GLN A 130 -1.19 8.19 -5.60
N LEU A 131 -1.50 7.55 -4.48
CA LEU A 131 -0.66 6.49 -3.91
C LEU A 131 -0.56 5.24 -4.79
N LEU A 132 -1.60 4.93 -5.55
CA LEU A 132 -1.61 3.78 -6.45
C LEU A 132 -0.87 4.05 -7.77
N PHE A 133 -0.93 5.28 -8.29
CA PHE A 133 -0.53 5.52 -9.68
C PHE A 133 0.55 6.59 -9.87
N ASP A 134 0.80 7.42 -8.86
CA ASP A 134 1.73 8.54 -8.95
C ASP A 134 2.96 8.36 -8.02
N VAL A 135 3.20 7.14 -7.53
CA VAL A 135 4.41 6.78 -6.77
C VAL A 135 5.47 6.22 -7.73
N ASP A 136 6.68 6.72 -7.65
CA ASP A 136 7.82 6.16 -8.39
C ASP A 136 8.48 5.01 -7.60
N TRP A 137 7.96 3.83 -7.79
CA TRP A 137 8.46 2.62 -7.14
C TRP A 137 9.85 2.18 -7.61
N ARG A 138 10.47 2.87 -8.58
CA ARG A 138 11.86 2.65 -8.99
C ARG A 138 12.85 3.30 -8.04
N ALA A 139 12.42 4.35 -7.36
CA ALA A 139 13.24 5.06 -6.39
C ALA A 139 13.61 4.16 -5.21
N GLY A 140 14.87 4.24 -4.78
CA GLY A 140 15.36 3.48 -3.63
C GLY A 140 15.87 2.08 -3.96
N MET A 141 16.02 1.75 -5.19
CA MET A 141 16.83 0.60 -5.58
C MET A 141 18.29 0.87 -5.24
N THR A 142 18.95 -0.14 -4.68
CA THR A 142 20.30 -0.03 -4.15
C THR A 142 21.23 0.70 -5.12
N PRO A 143 22.09 1.62 -4.64
CA PRO A 143 23.09 2.32 -5.48
C PRO A 143 24.02 1.38 -6.25
N ASP A 144 24.18 0.13 -5.77
CA ASP A 144 25.05 -0.89 -6.36
C ASP A 144 24.34 -1.72 -7.45
N ALA A 145 23.10 -1.47 -7.72
CA ALA A 145 22.39 -2.15 -8.78
C ALA A 145 22.74 -1.53 -10.12
N ASP A 146 23.25 -2.34 -11.06
CA ASP A 146 23.54 -1.91 -12.43
C ASP A 146 22.27 -1.30 -13.06
N PRO A 147 22.23 0.01 -13.31
CA PRO A 147 21.06 0.68 -13.87
C PRO A 147 20.69 0.20 -15.29
N MET A 148 21.61 -0.52 -15.94
CA MET A 148 21.43 -1.08 -17.28
C MET A 148 20.97 -2.54 -17.27
N ALA A 149 20.89 -3.19 -16.08
CA ALA A 149 20.43 -4.57 -15.99
C ALA A 149 18.94 -4.70 -16.36
N PRO A 150 18.56 -5.62 -17.25
CA PRO A 150 17.17 -5.86 -17.63
C PRO A 150 16.31 -6.15 -16.41
N GLY A 151 15.19 -5.43 -16.26
CA GLY A 151 14.26 -5.61 -15.14
C GLY A 151 14.61 -4.84 -13.88
N HIS A 152 15.57 -3.92 -13.94
CA HIS A 152 15.96 -3.04 -12.81
C HIS A 152 14.91 -2.00 -12.46
N ASP A 153 13.96 -1.74 -13.35
CA ASP A 153 13.07 -0.59 -13.26
C ASP A 153 11.71 -0.87 -12.59
N SER A 154 11.53 -1.99 -11.88
CA SER A 154 10.24 -2.32 -11.30
C SER A 154 10.34 -3.13 -10.02
N LEU A 155 9.36 -2.98 -9.12
CA LEU A 155 9.15 -3.93 -8.02
C LEU A 155 8.69 -5.28 -8.57
N ASP A 156 9.16 -6.35 -7.93
CA ASP A 156 8.65 -7.70 -8.22
C ASP A 156 7.31 -7.94 -7.53
N VAL A 157 7.15 -7.42 -6.30
CA VAL A 157 5.89 -7.48 -5.54
C VAL A 157 5.66 -6.19 -4.77
N LEU A 158 4.46 -5.66 -4.85
CA LEU A 158 3.94 -4.62 -3.95
C LEU A 158 2.95 -5.25 -2.98
N VAL A 159 3.23 -5.19 -1.70
CA VAL A 159 2.30 -5.58 -0.64
C VAL A 159 1.49 -4.36 -0.24
N ILE A 160 0.16 -4.45 -0.32
CA ILE A 160 -0.76 -3.37 0.02
C ILE A 160 -1.48 -3.70 1.32
N ASP A 161 -1.25 -2.91 2.36
CA ASP A 161 -2.01 -2.95 3.60
C ASP A 161 -3.32 -2.17 3.42
N MET A 162 -4.44 -2.90 3.40
CA MET A 162 -5.77 -2.38 3.12
C MET A 162 -6.40 -1.76 4.38
N PRO A 163 -7.30 -0.78 4.26
CA PRO A 163 -8.14 -0.40 5.40
C PRO A 163 -8.99 -1.59 5.85
N PRO A 164 -9.40 -1.63 7.13
CA PRO A 164 -10.26 -2.70 7.65
C PRO A 164 -11.65 -2.66 7.02
N GLY A 165 -12.25 -3.82 6.84
CA GLY A 165 -13.58 -3.98 6.27
C GLY A 165 -13.64 -3.95 4.75
N THR A 166 -14.85 -3.76 4.21
CA THR A 166 -15.16 -3.74 2.77
C THR A 166 -15.64 -2.35 2.31
N GLY A 167 -15.04 -1.30 2.88
CA GLY A 167 -15.42 0.10 2.59
C GLY A 167 -14.98 0.57 1.19
N ASP A 168 -15.26 1.85 0.91
CA ASP A 168 -15.05 2.46 -0.42
C ASP A 168 -13.62 2.33 -0.95
N VAL A 169 -12.60 2.42 -0.09
CA VAL A 169 -11.19 2.27 -0.49
C VAL A 169 -10.91 0.84 -0.95
N ALA A 170 -11.40 -0.16 -0.22
CA ALA A 170 -11.22 -1.56 -0.56
C ALA A 170 -11.93 -1.93 -1.87
N LEU A 171 -13.17 -1.46 -2.04
CA LEU A 171 -13.92 -1.62 -3.29
C LEU A 171 -13.23 -0.93 -4.46
N SER A 172 -12.76 0.30 -4.25
CA SER A 172 -12.07 1.05 -5.31
C SER A 172 -10.78 0.37 -5.74
N LEU A 173 -9.98 -0.15 -4.80
CA LEU A 173 -8.78 -0.90 -5.15
C LEU A 173 -9.13 -2.12 -5.99
N SER A 174 -10.11 -2.91 -5.56
CA SER A 174 -10.54 -4.11 -6.30
C SER A 174 -11.07 -3.81 -7.71
N GLN A 175 -11.58 -2.60 -7.93
CA GLN A 175 -12.09 -2.14 -9.23
C GLN A 175 -11.04 -1.45 -10.11
N LEU A 176 -10.05 -0.79 -9.53
CA LEU A 176 -9.08 0.03 -10.25
C LEU A 176 -7.78 -0.71 -10.56
N VAL A 177 -7.38 -1.68 -9.71
CA VAL A 177 -6.07 -2.32 -9.75
C VAL A 177 -6.20 -3.81 -10.08
N LEU A 178 -5.24 -4.31 -10.86
CA LEU A 178 -5.02 -5.75 -11.02
C LEU A 178 -4.33 -6.27 -9.76
N VAL A 179 -5.03 -7.06 -8.96
CA VAL A 179 -4.51 -7.72 -7.75
C VAL A 179 -4.23 -9.18 -8.08
N ASP A 180 -2.99 -9.64 -7.89
CA ASP A 180 -2.56 -11.01 -8.20
C ASP A 180 -2.92 -11.98 -7.07
N GLY A 181 -3.08 -11.49 -5.85
CA GLY A 181 -3.46 -12.31 -4.70
C GLY A 181 -3.90 -11.47 -3.51
N ALA A 182 -4.66 -12.09 -2.61
CA ALA A 182 -5.09 -11.46 -1.37
C ALA A 182 -4.85 -12.35 -0.16
N VAL A 183 -4.34 -11.77 0.92
CA VAL A 183 -4.19 -12.39 2.23
C VAL A 183 -5.27 -11.82 3.15
N ILE A 184 -6.18 -12.65 3.63
CA ILE A 184 -7.26 -12.23 4.52
C ILE A 184 -6.88 -12.59 5.95
N VAL A 185 -6.66 -11.56 6.77
CA VAL A 185 -6.29 -11.70 8.19
C VAL A 185 -7.56 -11.68 9.04
N SER A 186 -7.74 -12.70 9.87
CA SER A 186 -8.88 -12.83 10.76
C SER A 186 -8.47 -13.46 12.10
N THR A 187 -9.31 -13.26 13.10
CA THR A 187 -9.26 -14.00 14.35
C THR A 187 -10.26 -15.17 14.31
N PRO A 188 -10.12 -16.21 15.14
CA PRO A 188 -10.93 -17.43 15.04
C PRO A 188 -12.38 -17.28 15.54
N GLN A 189 -12.78 -16.08 16.02
CA GLN A 189 -14.15 -15.85 16.47
C GLN A 189 -15.12 -15.87 15.28
N GLU A 190 -16.29 -16.44 15.50
CA GLU A 190 -17.31 -16.64 14.48
C GLU A 190 -17.73 -15.35 13.79
N VAL A 191 -17.90 -14.26 14.54
CA VAL A 191 -18.20 -12.93 14.00
C VAL A 191 -17.10 -12.43 13.06
N ALA A 192 -15.82 -12.64 13.40
CA ALA A 192 -14.71 -12.22 12.55
C ALA A 192 -14.64 -13.04 11.26
N LEU A 193 -14.98 -14.33 11.30
CA LEU A 193 -15.01 -15.21 10.14
C LEU A 193 -16.11 -14.81 9.13
N VAL A 194 -17.24 -14.32 9.61
CA VAL A 194 -18.30 -13.79 8.73
C VAL A 194 -17.78 -12.62 7.90
N ASP A 195 -17.07 -11.68 8.54
CA ASP A 195 -16.51 -10.53 7.84
C ASP A 195 -15.32 -10.92 6.94
N ALA A 196 -14.51 -11.89 7.34
CA ALA A 196 -13.45 -12.44 6.50
C ALA A 196 -14.00 -13.04 5.20
N ARG A 197 -15.14 -13.75 5.23
CA ARG A 197 -15.81 -14.27 4.03
C ARG A 197 -16.24 -13.18 3.07
N LYS A 198 -16.76 -12.04 3.59
CA LYS A 198 -17.07 -10.87 2.74
C LYS A 198 -15.81 -10.33 2.06
N GLY A 199 -14.70 -10.26 2.80
CA GLY A 199 -13.39 -9.86 2.24
C GLY A 199 -12.93 -10.79 1.12
N ILE A 200 -13.07 -12.10 1.26
CA ILE A 200 -12.73 -13.08 0.21
C ILE A 200 -13.56 -12.83 -1.06
N THR A 201 -14.88 -12.66 -0.91
CA THR A 201 -15.78 -12.42 -2.06
C THR A 201 -15.42 -11.15 -2.83
N MET A 202 -14.84 -10.16 -2.18
CA MET A 202 -14.44 -8.91 -2.83
C MET A 202 -13.27 -9.09 -3.80
N PHE A 203 -12.40 -10.10 -3.58
CA PHE A 203 -11.22 -10.37 -4.42
C PHE A 203 -11.44 -11.52 -5.42
N GLN A 204 -12.58 -12.16 -5.41
CA GLN A 204 -13.01 -13.15 -6.41
C GLN A 204 -13.69 -12.50 -7.60
#